data_c33db4e0d620e40c9abeb569003fffec
#
_entry.id   c33db4e0d620e40c9abeb569003fffec
#
_cell.length_a   1.000
_cell.length_b   1.000
_cell.length_c   1.000
_cell.angle_alpha   90.00
_cell.angle_beta   90.00
_cell.angle_gamma   90.00
#
_symmetry.space_group_name_H-M   'P 1'
#
loop_
_entity.id
_entity.type
_entity.pdbx_description
1 polymer ?
#
loop_
_entity_poly.entity_id
_entity_poly.type
_entity_poly.pdbx_seq_one_letter_code
_entity_poly.pdbx_strand_id
1 'polypeptide(L)'
;SRGLGDVYKRQKDDLVDILEALTRNAIPSGDIDLILPVPLSRRKFIKRGFNQSALLAYGLARRLSIPFNDDCLIRFKDTPTQTHLGIEKRKENIKGAFKVATAAEISNRRILIVDDVMTTGATLNEIAKALKQNGAQSVYCIALARADMGKI
;
A
#
# COMPACT_ATOMS: atom_id res chain seq x y z
N SER A 1 29.36 -9.07 9.76
CA SER A 1 28.00 -8.54 9.59
C SER A 1 27.29 -8.99 8.30
N ARG A 2 27.80 -9.97 7.59
CA ARG A 2 27.11 -10.55 6.42
C ARG A 2 25.79 -11.27 6.79
N GLY A 3 25.68 -11.81 8.02
CA GLY A 3 24.53 -12.60 8.45
C GLY A 3 23.22 -11.81 8.67
N LEU A 4 23.27 -10.56 9.14
CA LEU A 4 22.08 -9.73 9.40
C LEU A 4 21.44 -9.24 8.10
N GLY A 5 22.23 -8.83 7.11
CA GLY A 5 21.73 -8.44 5.81
C GLY A 5 21.07 -9.60 5.05
N ASP A 6 21.65 -10.81 5.14
CA ASP A 6 21.10 -12.00 4.51
C ASP A 6 19.80 -12.47 5.17
N VAL A 7 19.70 -12.39 6.49
CA VAL A 7 18.47 -12.70 7.24
C VAL A 7 17.36 -11.73 6.86
N TYR A 8 17.64 -10.44 6.81
CA TYR A 8 16.67 -9.43 6.43
C TYR A 8 16.17 -9.60 4.99
N LYS A 9 17.10 -9.92 4.07
CA LYS A 9 16.76 -10.19 2.67
C LYS A 9 15.87 -11.43 2.54
N ARG A 10 16.17 -12.52 3.24
CA ARG A 10 15.36 -13.74 3.26
C ARG A 10 13.95 -13.47 3.80
N GLN A 11 13.82 -12.75 4.92
CA GLN A 11 12.52 -12.38 5.48
C GLN A 11 11.68 -11.58 4.49
N LYS A 12 12.30 -10.63 3.78
CA LYS A 12 11.62 -9.84 2.74
C LYS A 12 11.15 -10.74 1.60
N ASP A 13 11.97 -11.65 1.13
CA ASP A 13 11.64 -12.56 0.03
C ASP A 13 10.49 -13.50 0.44
N ASP A 14 10.48 -14.01 1.65
CA ASP A 14 9.40 -14.84 2.19
C ASP A 14 8.06 -14.07 2.24
N LEU A 15 8.08 -12.79 2.62
CA LEU A 15 6.90 -11.94 2.64
C LEU A 15 6.38 -11.66 1.22
N VAL A 16 7.28 -11.46 0.28
CA VAL A 16 6.91 -11.28 -1.14
C VAL A 16 6.33 -12.56 -1.72
N ASP A 17 6.85 -13.73 -1.34
CA ASP A 17 6.29 -15.03 -1.74
C ASP A 17 4.82 -15.18 -1.29
N ILE A 18 4.52 -14.77 -0.06
CA ILE A 18 3.15 -14.78 0.48
C ILE A 18 2.25 -13.84 -0.33
N LEU A 19 2.70 -12.61 -0.58
CA LEU A 19 1.95 -11.63 -1.38
C LEU A 19 1.70 -12.13 -2.80
N GLU A 20 2.69 -12.75 -3.43
CA GLU A 20 2.56 -13.33 -4.76
C GLU A 20 1.49 -14.41 -4.79
N ALA A 21 1.53 -15.34 -3.84
CA ALA A 21 0.54 -16.42 -3.75
C ALA A 21 -0.87 -15.88 -3.52
N LEU A 22 -1.04 -14.91 -2.62
CA LEU A 22 -2.33 -14.27 -2.35
C LEU A 22 -2.85 -13.53 -3.59
N THR A 23 -1.99 -12.81 -4.29
CA THR A 23 -2.36 -12.06 -5.49
C THR A 23 -2.81 -13.01 -6.61
N ARG A 24 -2.05 -14.07 -6.87
CA ARG A 24 -2.37 -15.04 -7.92
C ARG A 24 -3.68 -15.80 -7.64
N ASN A 25 -3.99 -16.04 -6.37
CA ASN A 25 -5.23 -16.72 -5.98
C ASN A 25 -6.46 -15.81 -6.04
N ALA A 26 -6.29 -14.51 -5.75
CA ALA A 26 -7.40 -13.58 -5.60
C ALA A 26 -7.72 -12.79 -6.88
N ILE A 27 -6.74 -12.56 -7.74
CA ILE A 27 -6.86 -11.68 -8.91
C ILE A 27 -6.46 -12.47 -10.17
N PRO A 28 -7.34 -12.48 -11.19
CA PRO A 28 -7.02 -13.16 -12.45
C PRO A 28 -5.74 -12.63 -13.10
N SER A 29 -5.01 -13.53 -13.74
CA SER A 29 -3.79 -13.15 -14.49
C SER A 29 -4.15 -12.16 -15.59
N GLY A 30 -3.38 -11.08 -15.68
CA GLY A 30 -3.58 -10.02 -16.66
C GLY A 30 -4.53 -8.90 -16.21
N ASP A 31 -5.09 -8.97 -14.99
CA ASP A 31 -6.02 -7.96 -14.48
C ASP A 31 -5.35 -6.84 -13.67
N ILE A 32 -4.02 -6.77 -13.66
CA ILE A 32 -3.27 -5.73 -12.99
C ILE A 32 -2.31 -5.07 -14.00
N ASP A 33 -2.42 -3.76 -14.15
CA ASP A 33 -1.58 -2.97 -15.06
C ASP A 33 -0.49 -2.20 -14.31
N LEU A 34 -0.69 -1.92 -13.01
CA LEU A 34 0.21 -1.11 -12.20
C LEU A 34 0.11 -1.50 -10.73
N ILE A 35 1.26 -1.57 -10.08
CA ILE A 35 1.35 -1.80 -8.63
C ILE A 35 1.86 -0.55 -7.93
N LEU A 36 1.13 -0.11 -6.91
CA LEU A 36 1.46 1.05 -6.08
C LEU A 36 1.55 0.64 -4.62
N PRO A 37 2.49 1.18 -3.85
CA PRO A 37 2.49 1.04 -2.40
C PRO A 37 1.54 2.04 -1.75
N VAL A 38 1.08 1.73 -0.55
CA VAL A 38 0.50 2.74 0.34
C VAL A 38 1.61 3.71 0.73
N PRO A 39 1.47 5.01 0.43
CA PRO A 39 2.49 5.99 0.73
C PRO A 39 2.51 6.35 2.21
N LEU A 40 3.70 6.60 2.74
CA LEU A 40 3.88 7.22 4.05
C LEU A 40 3.78 8.74 3.94
N SER A 41 3.33 9.39 5.03
CA SER A 41 3.52 10.83 5.16
C SER A 41 5.02 11.15 5.20
N ARG A 42 5.39 12.36 4.75
CA ARG A 42 6.78 12.81 4.74
C ARG A 42 7.44 12.68 6.12
N ARG A 43 6.73 13.02 7.18
CA ARG A 43 7.22 12.92 8.56
C ARG A 43 7.54 11.48 8.94
N LYS A 44 6.67 10.53 8.64
CA LYS A 44 6.89 9.10 8.91
C LYS A 44 8.04 8.54 8.08
N PHE A 45 8.14 8.95 6.83
CA PHE A 45 9.24 8.54 5.95
C PHE A 45 10.60 9.00 6.50
N ILE A 46 10.71 10.28 6.89
CA ILE A 46 11.93 10.82 7.49
C ILE A 46 12.30 10.09 8.79
N LYS A 47 11.31 9.80 9.63
CA LYS A 47 11.52 9.09 10.91
C LYS A 47 11.97 7.64 10.71
N ARG A 48 11.36 6.93 9.77
CA ARG A 48 11.66 5.50 9.50
C ARG A 48 12.81 5.28 8.55
N GLY A 49 13.09 6.23 7.65
CA GLY A 49 14.10 6.11 6.62
C GLY A 49 13.68 5.27 5.40
N PHE A 50 12.54 4.56 5.45
CA PHE A 50 12.03 3.73 4.36
C PHE A 50 10.51 3.52 4.47
N ASN A 51 9.92 3.11 3.35
CA ASN A 51 8.52 2.70 3.29
C ASN A 51 8.44 1.18 3.08
N GLN A 52 7.99 0.45 4.11
CA GLN A 52 7.86 -1.01 4.07
C GLN A 52 6.91 -1.47 2.95
N SER A 53 5.79 -0.79 2.77
CA SER A 53 4.85 -1.11 1.69
C SER A 53 5.47 -0.94 0.32
N ALA A 54 6.35 0.05 0.11
CA ALA A 54 7.07 0.25 -1.14
C ALA A 54 8.05 -0.88 -1.42
N LEU A 55 8.77 -1.36 -0.43
CA LEU A 55 9.68 -2.51 -0.57
C LEU A 55 8.93 -3.78 -0.96
N LEU A 56 7.80 -4.03 -0.35
CA LEU A 56 6.95 -5.20 -0.64
C LEU A 56 6.30 -5.09 -2.02
N ALA A 57 5.76 -3.92 -2.35
CA ALA A 57 5.13 -3.67 -3.65
C ALA A 57 6.13 -3.79 -4.81
N TYR A 58 7.33 -3.26 -4.65
CA TYR A 58 8.40 -3.40 -5.63
C TYR A 58 8.80 -4.87 -5.85
N GLY A 59 8.99 -5.61 -4.76
CA GLY A 59 9.30 -7.04 -4.83
C GLY A 59 8.21 -7.85 -5.55
N LEU A 60 6.94 -7.57 -5.23
CA LEU A 60 5.79 -8.20 -5.88
C LEU A 60 5.71 -7.85 -7.37
N ALA A 61 5.90 -6.58 -7.71
CA ALA A 61 5.88 -6.10 -9.10
C ALA A 61 6.92 -6.81 -9.96
N ARG A 62 8.13 -7.00 -9.43
CA ARG A 62 9.18 -7.76 -10.12
C ARG A 62 8.80 -9.23 -10.34
N ARG A 63 8.22 -9.89 -9.33
CA ARG A 63 7.77 -11.29 -9.42
C ARG A 63 6.67 -11.48 -10.45
N LEU A 64 5.75 -10.54 -10.54
CA LEU A 64 4.62 -10.58 -11.47
C LEU A 64 4.92 -9.96 -12.82
N SER A 65 6.09 -9.35 -13.02
CA SER A 65 6.45 -8.59 -14.23
C SER A 65 5.44 -7.48 -14.57
N ILE A 66 5.00 -6.77 -13.53
CA ILE A 66 4.04 -5.68 -13.63
C ILE A 66 4.76 -4.37 -13.29
N PRO A 67 4.46 -3.26 -13.99
CA PRO A 67 5.01 -1.94 -13.66
C PRO A 67 4.75 -1.53 -12.22
N PHE A 68 5.74 -0.87 -11.61
CA PHE A 68 5.69 -0.31 -10.27
C PHE A 68 5.90 1.20 -10.32
N ASN A 69 5.18 1.94 -9.49
CA ASN A 69 5.38 3.38 -9.32
C ASN A 69 5.10 3.76 -7.87
N ASP A 70 6.00 4.48 -7.23
CA ASP A 70 5.86 4.97 -5.85
C ASP A 70 5.73 6.49 -5.75
N ASP A 71 5.68 7.20 -6.89
CA ASP A 71 5.63 8.65 -6.95
C ASP A 71 4.25 9.22 -7.29
N CYS A 72 3.40 8.45 -7.95
CA CYS A 72 2.13 8.98 -8.47
C CYS A 72 1.03 9.11 -7.41
N LEU A 73 1.16 8.43 -6.28
CA LEU A 73 0.24 8.51 -5.15
C LEU A 73 0.96 9.09 -3.94
N ILE A 74 0.43 10.17 -3.38
CA ILE A 74 1.07 10.93 -2.30
C ILE A 74 0.14 11.03 -1.11
N ARG A 75 0.67 10.82 0.09
CA ARG A 75 0.01 11.17 1.34
C ARG A 75 0.48 12.55 1.77
N PHE A 76 -0.36 13.57 1.63
CA PHE A 76 0.00 14.95 1.94
C PHE A 76 -0.48 15.43 3.31
N LYS A 77 -1.47 14.77 3.92
CA LYS A 77 -1.86 15.04 5.30
C LYS A 77 -1.07 14.16 6.25
N ASP A 78 -0.35 14.80 7.14
CA ASP A 78 0.33 14.15 8.25
C ASP A 78 -0.64 14.05 9.43
N THR A 79 -1.40 12.96 9.46
CA THR A 79 -2.31 12.70 10.57
C THR A 79 -1.54 12.04 11.71
N PRO A 80 -1.57 12.61 12.93
CA PRO A 80 -0.89 11.99 14.07
C PRO A 80 -1.44 10.59 14.31
N THR A 81 -0.52 9.64 14.54
CA THR A 81 -0.89 8.31 14.99
C THR A 81 -1.35 8.40 16.44
N GLN A 82 -2.59 8.81 16.65
CA GLN A 82 -3.16 8.79 17.99
C GLN A 82 -3.81 7.44 18.21
N THR A 83 -3.13 6.60 18.97
CA THR A 83 -3.60 5.27 19.39
C THR A 83 -4.88 5.32 20.21
N HIS A 84 -5.27 6.50 20.72
CA HIS A 84 -6.43 6.72 21.56
C HIS A 84 -7.70 7.15 20.82
N LEU A 85 -7.64 7.41 19.50
CA LEU A 85 -8.80 7.80 18.73
C LEU A 85 -9.61 6.59 18.32
N GLY A 86 -10.94 6.67 18.54
CA GLY A 86 -11.88 5.67 18.06
C GLY A 86 -11.87 5.55 16.53
N ILE A 87 -12.47 4.47 16.02
CA ILE A 87 -12.51 4.13 14.58
C ILE A 87 -13.06 5.29 13.74
N GLU A 88 -14.11 5.96 14.21
CA GLU A 88 -14.73 7.09 13.50
C GLU A 88 -13.78 8.28 13.34
N LYS A 89 -13.05 8.65 14.39
CA LYS A 89 -12.08 9.75 14.33
C LYS A 89 -10.87 9.41 13.44
N ARG A 90 -10.47 8.14 13.39
CA ARG A 90 -9.42 7.70 12.46
C ARG A 90 -9.86 7.81 11.02
N LYS A 91 -11.10 7.44 10.70
CA LYS A 91 -11.70 7.61 9.37
C LYS A 91 -11.75 9.07 8.96
N GLU A 92 -12.17 9.96 9.86
CA GLU A 92 -12.21 11.41 9.61
C GLU A 92 -10.80 11.98 9.36
N ASN A 93 -9.82 11.57 10.16
CA ASN A 93 -8.45 12.03 10.03
C ASN A 93 -7.78 11.62 8.71
N ILE A 94 -8.13 10.46 8.17
CA ILE A 94 -7.57 9.96 6.91
C ILE A 94 -8.30 10.51 5.68
N LYS A 95 -9.48 11.07 5.85
CA LYS A 95 -10.30 11.59 4.77
C LYS A 95 -9.57 12.67 3.97
N GLY A 96 -9.44 12.46 2.66
CA GLY A 96 -8.75 13.39 1.78
C GLY A 96 -7.24 13.48 2.02
N ALA A 97 -6.62 12.50 2.70
CA ALA A 97 -5.19 12.50 2.98
C ALA A 97 -4.32 12.13 1.79
N PHE A 98 -4.90 11.53 0.75
CA PHE A 98 -4.20 11.03 -0.42
C PHE A 98 -4.53 11.82 -1.67
N LYS A 99 -3.53 11.98 -2.53
CA LYS A 99 -3.63 12.74 -3.76
C LYS A 99 -2.86 12.03 -4.87
N VAL A 100 -3.42 12.05 -6.07
CA VAL A 100 -2.74 11.56 -7.27
C VAL A 100 -1.93 12.71 -7.86
N ALA A 101 -0.60 12.52 -7.97
CA ALA A 101 0.29 13.52 -8.54
C ALA A 101 0.27 13.53 -10.08
N THR A 102 0.07 12.35 -10.69
CA THR A 102 0.10 12.18 -12.13
C THR A 102 -1.09 11.34 -12.60
N ALA A 103 -2.18 12.01 -12.96
CA ALA A 103 -3.42 11.34 -13.39
C ALA A 103 -3.23 10.46 -14.64
N ALA A 104 -2.33 10.82 -15.54
CA ALA A 104 -2.03 10.04 -16.74
C ALA A 104 -1.49 8.63 -16.42
N GLU A 105 -0.80 8.46 -15.29
CA GLU A 105 -0.31 7.15 -14.83
C GLU A 105 -1.43 6.25 -14.28
N ILE A 106 -2.57 6.83 -13.93
CA ILE A 106 -3.69 6.16 -13.25
C ILE A 106 -4.85 5.88 -14.22
N SER A 107 -5.11 6.79 -15.16
CA SER A 107 -6.27 6.73 -16.03
C SER A 107 -6.34 5.42 -16.83
N ASN A 108 -7.52 4.79 -16.83
CA ASN A 108 -7.84 3.54 -17.50
C ASN A 108 -6.97 2.33 -17.09
N ARG A 109 -6.29 2.40 -15.94
CA ARG A 109 -5.48 1.29 -15.43
C ARG A 109 -6.19 0.51 -14.33
N ARG A 110 -5.89 -0.78 -14.29
CA ARG A 110 -6.27 -1.69 -13.19
C ARG A 110 -5.10 -1.72 -12.22
N ILE A 111 -5.33 -1.25 -11.02
CA ILE A 111 -4.28 -0.92 -10.05
C ILE A 111 -4.35 -1.85 -8.85
N LEU A 112 -3.22 -2.39 -8.44
CA LEU A 112 -3.06 -3.09 -7.17
C LEU A 112 -2.34 -2.21 -6.17
N ILE A 113 -2.98 -1.96 -5.03
CA ILE A 113 -2.38 -1.28 -3.87
C ILE A 113 -1.86 -2.31 -2.89
N VAL A 114 -0.63 -2.13 -2.47
CA VAL A 114 0.03 -3.00 -1.49
C VAL A 114 0.26 -2.26 -0.18
N ASP A 115 -0.17 -2.85 0.91
CA ASP A 115 0.08 -2.40 2.28
C ASP A 115 0.75 -3.51 3.09
N ASP A 116 1.46 -3.16 4.15
CA ASP A 116 2.04 -4.13 5.08
C ASP A 116 0.99 -4.60 6.10
N VAL A 117 0.29 -3.69 6.74
CA VAL A 117 -0.72 -3.97 7.76
C VAL A 117 -1.99 -3.15 7.50
N MET A 118 -3.11 -3.84 7.35
CA MET A 118 -4.43 -3.22 7.29
C MET A 118 -5.10 -3.30 8.66
N THR A 119 -5.62 -2.20 9.16
CA THR A 119 -6.41 -2.16 10.39
C THR A 119 -7.92 -2.14 10.08
N THR A 120 -8.47 -0.96 9.81
CA THR A 120 -9.90 -0.78 9.50
C THR A 120 -10.20 -0.79 8.00
N GLY A 121 -9.19 -0.74 7.15
CA GLY A 121 -9.35 -0.54 5.71
C GLY A 121 -9.62 0.93 5.33
N ALA A 122 -9.66 1.86 6.27
CA ALA A 122 -9.95 3.26 5.99
C ALA A 122 -8.91 3.90 5.06
N THR A 123 -7.64 3.61 5.27
CA THR A 123 -6.54 4.07 4.41
C THR A 123 -6.71 3.57 2.98
N LEU A 124 -6.94 2.27 2.81
CA LEU A 124 -7.12 1.66 1.49
C LEU A 124 -8.38 2.19 0.78
N ASN A 125 -9.46 2.43 1.52
CA ASN A 125 -10.69 3.01 0.97
C ASN A 125 -10.45 4.45 0.46
N GLU A 126 -9.74 5.28 1.21
CA GLU A 126 -9.42 6.65 0.78
C GLU A 126 -8.49 6.67 -0.43
N ILE A 127 -7.51 5.77 -0.48
CA ILE A 127 -6.65 5.60 -1.65
C ILE A 127 -7.46 5.16 -2.86
N ALA A 128 -8.28 4.14 -2.72
CA ALA A 128 -9.12 3.64 -3.81
C ALA A 128 -10.04 4.75 -4.36
N LYS A 129 -10.62 5.56 -3.47
CA LYS A 129 -11.45 6.71 -3.84
C LYS A 129 -10.66 7.74 -4.66
N ALA A 130 -9.45 8.11 -4.21
CA ALA A 130 -8.59 9.03 -4.94
C ALA A 130 -8.20 8.50 -6.32
N LEU A 131 -7.87 7.22 -6.43
CA LEU A 131 -7.53 6.57 -7.70
C LEU A 131 -8.73 6.52 -8.66
N LYS A 132 -9.91 6.16 -8.17
CA LYS A 132 -11.14 6.12 -8.98
C LYS A 132 -11.54 7.52 -9.47
N GLN A 133 -11.38 8.54 -8.65
CA GLN A 133 -11.63 9.94 -9.05
C GLN A 133 -10.66 10.42 -10.13
N ASN A 134 -9.49 9.81 -10.26
CA ASN A 134 -8.51 10.08 -11.30
C ASN A 134 -8.55 9.09 -12.48
N GLY A 135 -9.64 8.36 -12.61
CA GLY A 135 -9.92 7.54 -13.78
C GLY A 135 -9.40 6.11 -13.75
N ALA A 136 -8.99 5.59 -12.58
CA ALA A 136 -8.63 4.17 -12.48
C ALA A 136 -9.81 3.28 -12.92
N GLN A 137 -9.53 2.27 -13.74
CA GLN A 137 -10.54 1.32 -14.20
C GLN A 137 -11.01 0.43 -13.05
N SER A 138 -10.07 -0.12 -12.29
CA SER A 138 -10.33 -0.89 -11.09
C SER A 138 -9.20 -0.74 -10.09
N VAL A 139 -9.51 -0.94 -8.80
CA VAL A 139 -8.53 -0.88 -7.72
C VAL A 139 -8.67 -2.13 -6.85
N TYR A 140 -7.61 -2.89 -6.78
CA TYR A 140 -7.44 -4.03 -5.88
C TYR A 140 -6.54 -3.61 -4.72
N CYS A 141 -6.77 -4.17 -3.55
CA CYS A 141 -5.96 -3.92 -2.37
C CYS A 141 -5.51 -5.23 -1.76
N ILE A 142 -4.25 -5.30 -1.36
CA ILE A 142 -3.69 -6.45 -0.65
C ILE A 142 -2.84 -5.98 0.52
N ALA A 143 -2.94 -6.70 1.64
CA ALA A 143 -2.10 -6.47 2.82
C ALA A 143 -1.56 -7.79 3.34
N LEU A 144 -0.34 -7.78 3.88
CA LEU A 144 0.28 -8.96 4.48
C LEU A 144 -0.42 -9.42 5.74
N ALA A 145 -0.88 -8.47 6.55
CA ALA A 145 -1.50 -8.74 7.83
C ALA A 145 -2.71 -7.86 8.07
N ARG A 146 -3.69 -8.40 8.79
CA ARG A 146 -4.78 -7.64 9.34
C ARG A 146 -4.59 -7.57 10.85
N ALA A 147 -4.40 -6.38 11.37
CA ALA A 147 -4.37 -6.17 12.81
C ALA A 147 -5.80 -6.14 13.33
N ASP A 148 -6.18 -7.12 14.14
CA ASP A 148 -7.41 -7.07 14.90
C ASP A 148 -7.29 -5.96 15.95
N MET A 149 -8.04 -4.92 15.73
CA MET A 149 -8.32 -3.95 16.78
C MET A 149 -9.30 -4.63 17.72
N GLY A 150 -8.76 -5.26 18.76
CA GLY A 150 -9.55 -5.99 19.74
C GLY A 150 -10.80 -5.20 20.14
N LYS A 151 -11.92 -5.87 20.21
CA LYS A 151 -13.12 -5.31 20.84
C LYS A 151 -12.77 -4.88 22.24
N ILE A 152 -12.71 -3.61 22.45
CA ILE A 152 -12.72 -3.04 23.81
C ILE A 152 -14.16 -3.03 24.26
#